data_0ef42af6e564352d99c7bb5830a7f611
#
_entry.id   0ef42af6e564352d99c7bb5830a7f611
#
_cell.length_a   1.000
_cell.length_b   1.000
_cell.length_c   1.000
_cell.angle_alpha   90.00
_cell.angle_beta   90.00
_cell.angle_gamma   90.00
#
_symmetry.space_group_name_H-M   'P 1'
#
loop_
_entity.id
_entity.type
_entity.pdbx_description
1 polymer ?
#
loop_
_entity_poly.entity_id
_entity_poly.type
_entity_poly.pdbx_seq_one_letter_code
_entity_poly.pdbx_strand_id
1 'polypeptide(L)'
;SRDVAMLGMDAFDEWALHGPYLDKTLIRNYMWYNLAGEIMDYAPNVRFCEVLLNGVYQGLYVMTETVSSGADARLKLTEPSKDTVQTSYALRLDRGSGNEVKNIETFSQYALRNLQDIDIVYPGTKWLTPERTAWIAQDFSDFEKSLYSYDYDTEPYAWWEQADMSSFVDYFILNEFTCNYDAGWLSTYIYRDVRGKYKMCIWDFNSACDNYSHPVAEPQHFELQYNVWYYMLSKDEKFINAVIDRYRELRQGILSDEYLCAYIDDVTAWLGDAVERNFSVWGYTLEKDMLSPAWRNPHSHAAAVAQMKRFCIERGAWMDENIDILRQYSHESKNKKFNH
;
A
#
# COMPACT_ATOMS: atom_id res chain seq x y z
N SER A 1 -17.08 -0.97 -20.76
CA SER A 1 -17.40 -1.44 -19.40
C SER A 1 -18.65 -0.73 -18.91
N ARG A 2 -19.29 -1.27 -17.92
CA ARG A 2 -20.45 -0.69 -17.27
C ARG A 2 -20.17 -0.67 -15.78
N ASP A 3 -20.38 0.50 -15.17
CA ASP A 3 -20.23 0.66 -13.74
C ASP A 3 -21.35 -0.09 -13.01
N VAL A 4 -20.97 -0.89 -12.03
CA VAL A 4 -21.89 -1.73 -11.25
C VAL A 4 -21.56 -1.58 -9.76
N ALA A 5 -22.57 -1.32 -8.95
CA ALA A 5 -22.42 -1.36 -7.49
C ALA A 5 -22.34 -2.81 -7.03
N MET A 6 -21.28 -3.17 -6.33
CA MET A 6 -21.04 -4.52 -5.82
C MET A 6 -21.08 -4.52 -4.30
N LEU A 7 -21.89 -5.41 -3.73
CA LEU A 7 -21.94 -5.63 -2.26
C LEU A 7 -22.17 -4.36 -1.43
N GLY A 8 -22.93 -3.40 -1.98
CA GLY A 8 -23.21 -2.11 -1.33
C GLY A 8 -22.07 -1.11 -1.40
N MET A 9 -21.00 -1.38 -2.16
CA MET A 9 -19.97 -0.41 -2.51
C MET A 9 -20.43 0.45 -3.69
N ASP A 10 -19.78 1.62 -3.86
CA ASP A 10 -20.06 2.54 -4.96
C ASP A 10 -19.89 1.85 -6.32
N ALA A 11 -20.61 2.34 -7.35
CA ALA A 11 -20.53 1.77 -8.67
C ALA A 11 -19.13 1.97 -9.29
N PHE A 12 -18.57 0.91 -9.85
CA PHE A 12 -17.29 0.92 -10.52
C PHE A 12 -17.24 -0.18 -11.59
N ASP A 13 -16.35 -0.10 -12.55
CA ASP A 13 -16.26 -1.04 -13.66
C ASP A 13 -15.11 -2.05 -13.56
N GLU A 14 -14.24 -1.90 -12.55
CA GLU A 14 -13.06 -2.74 -12.39
C GLU A 14 -12.89 -3.22 -10.95
N TRP A 15 -13.15 -4.50 -10.72
CA TRP A 15 -13.13 -5.14 -9.42
C TRP A 15 -12.06 -6.21 -9.32
N ALA A 16 -11.38 -6.29 -8.18
CA ALA A 16 -10.52 -7.40 -7.83
C ALA A 16 -11.19 -8.32 -6.82
N LEU A 17 -11.05 -9.62 -7.02
CA LEU A 17 -11.56 -10.65 -6.12
C LEU A 17 -10.34 -11.40 -5.54
N HIS A 18 -9.98 -11.07 -4.31
CA HIS A 18 -8.84 -11.65 -3.62
C HIS A 18 -9.26 -12.88 -2.82
N GLY A 19 -8.71 -14.04 -3.13
CA GLY A 19 -8.84 -15.25 -2.34
C GLY A 19 -7.70 -15.36 -1.33
N PRO A 20 -7.95 -15.38 -0.02
CA PRO A 20 -6.93 -15.30 1.01
C PRO A 20 -6.21 -16.65 1.24
N TYR A 21 -5.62 -17.21 0.20
CA TYR A 21 -5.00 -18.55 0.22
C TYR A 21 -3.86 -18.69 1.23
N LEU A 22 -2.96 -17.70 1.30
CA LEU A 22 -1.86 -17.69 2.27
C LEU A 22 -2.30 -17.12 3.63
N ASP A 23 -3.31 -16.28 3.64
CA ASP A 23 -3.79 -15.62 4.85
C ASP A 23 -4.79 -16.50 5.61
N LYS A 24 -4.28 -17.32 6.52
CA LYS A 24 -5.10 -18.20 7.36
C LYS A 24 -5.99 -17.45 8.36
N THR A 25 -5.81 -16.13 8.54
CA THR A 25 -6.74 -15.29 9.31
C THR A 25 -7.95 -14.87 8.47
N LEU A 26 -7.84 -14.89 7.14
CA LEU A 26 -8.81 -14.42 6.14
C LEU A 26 -9.06 -12.91 6.13
N ILE A 27 -8.46 -12.13 7.04
CA ILE A 27 -8.87 -10.74 7.30
C ILE A 27 -7.81 -9.67 6.97
N ARG A 28 -6.56 -10.02 6.63
CA ARG A 28 -5.46 -9.04 6.49
C ARG A 28 -5.80 -7.91 5.51
N ASN A 29 -6.15 -8.21 4.26
CA ASN A 29 -6.51 -7.19 3.29
C ASN A 29 -7.75 -6.40 3.71
N TYR A 30 -8.78 -7.08 4.22
CA TYR A 30 -9.98 -6.43 4.70
C TYR A 30 -9.70 -5.41 5.81
N MET A 31 -8.98 -5.84 6.83
CA MET A 31 -8.65 -5.01 7.97
C MET A 31 -7.81 -3.79 7.58
N TRP A 32 -6.67 -4.03 6.94
CA TRP A 32 -5.73 -2.94 6.67
C TRP A 32 -6.25 -1.94 5.62
N TYR A 33 -7.09 -2.38 4.68
CA TYR A 33 -7.74 -1.44 3.75
C TYR A 33 -8.77 -0.55 4.47
N ASN A 34 -9.56 -1.12 5.36
CA ASN A 34 -10.51 -0.33 6.15
C ASN A 34 -9.78 0.65 7.10
N LEU A 35 -8.73 0.20 7.79
CA LEU A 35 -7.94 1.08 8.66
C LEU A 35 -7.25 2.19 7.86
N ALA A 36 -6.73 1.90 6.69
CA ALA A 36 -6.20 2.92 5.78
C ALA A 36 -7.27 3.93 5.35
N GLY A 37 -8.50 3.48 5.14
CA GLY A 37 -9.64 4.34 4.80
C GLY A 37 -10.03 5.34 5.90
N GLU A 38 -9.64 5.07 7.15
CA GLU A 38 -9.88 5.99 8.28
C GLU A 38 -8.84 7.13 8.35
N ILE A 39 -7.68 6.98 7.74
CA ILE A 39 -6.56 7.93 7.90
C ILE A 39 -6.06 8.54 6.60
N MET A 40 -6.20 7.85 5.47
CA MET A 40 -5.76 8.31 4.15
C MET A 40 -6.92 8.95 3.37
N ASP A 41 -6.62 9.87 2.49
CA ASP A 41 -7.62 10.49 1.60
C ASP A 41 -8.34 9.47 0.71
N TYR A 42 -7.62 8.43 0.32
CA TYR A 42 -8.15 7.33 -0.48
C TYR A 42 -7.48 6.01 -0.09
N ALA A 43 -8.31 5.01 0.14
CA ALA A 43 -7.94 3.61 0.17
C ALA A 43 -9.04 2.80 -0.55
N PRO A 44 -8.72 1.68 -1.20
CA PRO A 44 -9.72 0.86 -1.87
C PRO A 44 -10.80 0.37 -0.90
N ASN A 45 -12.05 0.48 -1.30
CA ASN A 45 -13.16 -0.07 -0.52
C ASN A 45 -13.19 -1.60 -0.64
N VAL A 46 -13.55 -2.28 0.41
CA VAL A 46 -13.51 -3.75 0.48
C VAL A 46 -14.76 -4.33 1.13
N ARG A 47 -15.17 -5.50 0.67
CA ARG A 47 -16.23 -6.31 1.31
C ARG A 47 -15.86 -7.78 1.23
N PHE A 48 -16.24 -8.53 2.27
CA PHE A 48 -16.23 -9.99 2.17
C PHE A 48 -17.35 -10.48 1.29
N CYS A 49 -17.11 -11.57 0.59
CA CYS A 49 -18.12 -12.31 -0.14
C CYS A 49 -17.81 -13.81 -0.18
N GLU A 50 -18.84 -14.62 -0.20
CA GLU A 50 -18.72 -16.04 -0.47
C GLU A 50 -19.00 -16.28 -1.96
N VAL A 51 -18.11 -17.01 -2.62
CA VAL A 51 -18.14 -17.19 -4.07
C VAL A 51 -18.71 -18.57 -4.44
N LEU A 52 -19.70 -18.56 -5.32
CA LEU A 52 -20.20 -19.76 -5.99
C LEU A 52 -19.91 -19.66 -7.49
N LEU A 53 -19.19 -20.63 -8.04
CA LEU A 53 -18.93 -20.74 -9.47
C LEU A 53 -19.70 -21.93 -10.02
N ASN A 54 -20.68 -21.68 -10.91
CA ASN A 54 -21.54 -22.68 -11.46
C ASN A 54 -22.24 -23.56 -10.38
N GLY A 55 -22.63 -22.92 -9.28
CA GLY A 55 -23.29 -23.63 -8.16
C GLY A 55 -22.33 -24.34 -7.20
N VAL A 56 -21.01 -24.31 -7.46
CA VAL A 56 -19.99 -24.90 -6.59
C VAL A 56 -19.38 -23.83 -5.72
N TYR A 57 -19.37 -24.02 -4.41
CA TYR A 57 -18.79 -23.11 -3.45
C TYR A 57 -17.26 -23.07 -3.57
N GLN A 58 -16.69 -21.88 -3.67
CA GLN A 58 -15.26 -21.64 -3.88
C GLN A 58 -14.57 -21.11 -2.63
N GLY A 59 -15.29 -20.68 -1.61
CA GLY A 59 -14.74 -20.13 -0.38
C GLY A 59 -15.10 -18.68 -0.13
N LEU A 60 -14.47 -18.12 0.90
CA LEU A 60 -14.56 -16.72 1.29
C LEU A 60 -13.51 -15.89 0.56
N TYR A 61 -13.93 -14.77 0.02
CA TYR A 61 -13.10 -13.84 -0.74
C TYR A 61 -13.26 -12.41 -0.22
N VAL A 62 -12.29 -11.56 -0.50
CA VAL A 62 -12.37 -10.11 -0.33
C VAL A 62 -12.52 -9.48 -1.71
N MET A 63 -13.67 -8.87 -1.96
CA MET A 63 -13.89 -8.04 -3.15
C MET A 63 -13.45 -6.62 -2.88
N THR A 64 -12.67 -6.05 -3.77
CA THR A 64 -12.16 -4.68 -3.67
C THR A 64 -12.22 -3.95 -5.00
N GLU A 65 -12.43 -2.64 -4.96
CA GLU A 65 -12.21 -1.79 -6.14
C GLU A 65 -10.71 -1.78 -6.48
N THR A 66 -10.37 -1.68 -7.75
CA THR A 66 -8.98 -1.46 -8.17
C THR A 66 -8.58 -0.01 -8.03
N VAL A 67 -7.27 0.27 -7.95
CA VAL A 67 -6.75 1.64 -7.87
C VAL A 67 -6.81 2.27 -9.26
N SER A 68 -7.93 2.89 -9.57
CA SER A 68 -8.16 3.57 -10.85
C SER A 68 -9.19 4.69 -10.66
N SER A 69 -9.41 5.50 -11.69
CA SER A 69 -10.36 6.61 -11.67
C SER A 69 -11.33 6.51 -12.85
N GLY A 70 -12.53 7.01 -12.65
CA GLY A 70 -13.61 7.04 -13.63
C GLY A 70 -14.75 7.90 -13.14
N ALA A 71 -15.85 7.97 -13.92
CA ALA A 71 -16.99 8.83 -13.63
C ALA A 71 -17.58 8.55 -12.23
N ASP A 72 -17.74 7.28 -11.90
CA ASP A 72 -18.34 6.82 -10.62
C ASP A 72 -17.31 6.29 -9.62
N ALA A 73 -16.01 6.20 -9.99
CA ALA A 73 -14.94 5.77 -9.08
C ALA A 73 -14.85 6.68 -7.85
N ARG A 74 -14.46 6.11 -6.72
CA ARG A 74 -14.22 6.89 -5.48
C ARG A 74 -12.95 7.73 -5.58
N LEU A 75 -11.90 7.21 -6.23
CA LEU A 75 -10.73 8.02 -6.57
C LEU A 75 -11.08 8.98 -7.70
N LYS A 76 -11.19 10.26 -7.37
CA LYS A 76 -11.55 11.31 -8.32
C LYS A 76 -10.30 11.97 -8.88
N LEU A 77 -10.00 11.67 -10.14
CA LEU A 77 -8.96 12.33 -10.92
C LEU A 77 -9.61 13.02 -12.12
N THR A 78 -9.09 14.18 -12.49
CA THR A 78 -9.55 14.91 -13.68
C THR A 78 -9.42 14.02 -14.93
N GLU A 79 -10.48 13.92 -15.71
CA GLU A 79 -10.48 13.12 -16.93
C GLU A 79 -9.50 13.69 -17.97
N PRO A 80 -8.84 12.82 -18.77
CA PRO A 80 -7.96 13.24 -19.84
C PRO A 80 -8.71 14.06 -20.90
N SER A 81 -8.10 15.16 -21.36
CA SER A 81 -8.57 15.93 -22.51
C SER A 81 -7.84 15.52 -23.78
N LYS A 82 -8.49 15.73 -24.94
CA LYS A 82 -7.84 15.59 -26.26
C LYS A 82 -6.98 16.77 -26.62
N ASP A 83 -7.18 17.90 -25.95
CA ASP A 83 -6.56 19.18 -26.30
C ASP A 83 -5.19 19.38 -25.63
N THR A 84 -4.82 18.51 -24.69
CA THR A 84 -3.55 18.59 -23.97
C THR A 84 -2.98 17.20 -23.69
N VAL A 85 -1.65 17.12 -23.66
CA VAL A 85 -0.93 15.92 -23.20
C VAL A 85 -0.91 15.81 -21.67
N GLN A 86 -1.03 16.94 -20.98
CA GLN A 86 -1.11 16.97 -19.51
C GLN A 86 -2.37 16.26 -19.04
N THR A 87 -2.22 15.43 -18.03
CA THR A 87 -3.30 14.60 -17.53
C THR A 87 -3.08 14.23 -16.08
N SER A 88 -4.15 13.89 -15.39
CA SER A 88 -4.07 13.15 -14.15
C SER A 88 -3.67 11.72 -14.42
N TYR A 89 -2.98 11.09 -13.47
CA TYR A 89 -2.58 9.69 -13.63
C TYR A 89 -2.38 8.96 -12.31
N ALA A 90 -2.48 7.65 -12.39
CA ALA A 90 -2.07 6.73 -11.35
C ALA A 90 -1.07 5.73 -11.91
N LEU A 91 -0.03 5.46 -11.15
CA LEU A 91 1.06 4.54 -11.47
C LEU A 91 1.09 3.38 -10.51
N ARG A 92 1.56 2.24 -10.98
CA ARG A 92 1.84 1.07 -10.15
C ARG A 92 3.28 0.62 -10.38
N LEU A 93 4.03 0.52 -9.31
CA LEU A 93 5.33 -0.14 -9.27
C LEU A 93 5.10 -1.62 -8.94
N ASP A 94 5.44 -2.51 -9.86
CA ASP A 94 5.22 -3.96 -9.76
C ASP A 94 6.06 -4.72 -10.79
N ARG A 95 5.79 -6.02 -10.98
CA ARG A 95 6.47 -6.91 -11.94
C ARG A 95 6.15 -6.61 -13.41
N GLY A 96 5.42 -5.54 -13.67
CA GLY A 96 4.96 -5.17 -15.01
C GLY A 96 3.70 -5.91 -15.45
N SER A 97 2.88 -5.22 -16.25
CA SER A 97 1.66 -5.78 -16.82
C SER A 97 1.90 -6.55 -18.13
N GLY A 98 3.12 -6.49 -18.68
CA GLY A 98 3.42 -6.98 -20.02
C GLY A 98 2.80 -6.13 -21.15
N ASN A 99 2.24 -4.97 -20.84
CA ASN A 99 1.66 -4.05 -21.79
C ASN A 99 2.61 -2.86 -22.03
N GLU A 100 3.33 -2.88 -23.13
CA GLU A 100 4.32 -1.85 -23.48
C GLU A 100 3.75 -0.43 -23.54
N VAL A 101 2.46 -0.28 -23.87
CA VAL A 101 1.80 1.04 -23.91
C VAL A 101 1.66 1.67 -22.53
N LYS A 102 1.55 0.84 -21.50
CA LYS A 102 1.39 1.28 -20.11
C LYS A 102 2.73 1.46 -19.39
N ASN A 103 3.77 0.77 -19.81
CA ASN A 103 5.06 0.79 -19.15
C ASN A 103 5.80 2.11 -19.45
N ILE A 104 6.38 2.70 -18.41
CA ILE A 104 7.20 3.90 -18.51
C ILE A 104 8.56 3.70 -17.85
N GLU A 105 9.57 4.33 -18.42
CA GLU A 105 10.88 4.47 -17.80
C GLU A 105 10.99 5.81 -17.10
N THR A 106 11.45 5.80 -15.83
CA THR A 106 11.55 6.98 -14.99
C THR A 106 12.96 7.15 -14.43
N PHE A 107 13.23 8.29 -13.80
CA PHE A 107 14.54 8.60 -13.23
C PHE A 107 15.03 7.52 -12.24
N SER A 108 14.17 7.00 -11.37
CA SER A 108 14.59 5.99 -10.40
C SER A 108 15.04 4.69 -11.05
N GLN A 109 14.51 4.30 -12.21
CA GLN A 109 14.96 3.11 -12.94
C GLN A 109 16.39 3.27 -13.47
N TYR A 110 16.81 4.49 -13.80
CA TYR A 110 18.21 4.77 -14.16
C TYR A 110 19.12 4.84 -12.94
N ALA A 111 18.61 5.39 -11.82
CA ALA A 111 19.38 5.53 -10.59
C ALA A 111 19.54 4.20 -9.83
N LEU A 112 18.52 3.34 -9.88
CA LEU A 112 18.43 2.06 -9.19
C LEU A 112 18.30 0.93 -10.22
N ARG A 113 19.39 0.31 -10.58
CA ARG A 113 19.49 -0.65 -11.71
C ARG A 113 18.55 -1.86 -11.67
N ASN A 114 17.92 -2.15 -10.55
CA ASN A 114 17.06 -3.32 -10.34
C ASN A 114 15.64 -2.94 -9.93
N LEU A 115 15.21 -1.73 -10.26
CA LEU A 115 13.85 -1.31 -9.97
C LEU A 115 12.85 -2.12 -10.81
N GLN A 116 11.70 -2.41 -10.22
CA GLN A 116 10.57 -3.05 -10.89
C GLN A 116 9.97 -2.12 -11.97
N ASP A 117 9.09 -2.69 -12.79
CA ASP A 117 8.40 -1.93 -13.83
C ASP A 117 7.41 -0.91 -13.23
N ILE A 118 7.27 0.22 -13.90
CA ILE A 118 6.26 1.23 -13.57
C ILE A 118 5.24 1.25 -14.70
N ASP A 119 4.00 0.89 -14.35
CA ASP A 119 2.88 0.89 -15.29
C ASP A 119 1.89 2.02 -14.99
N ILE A 120 1.38 2.65 -16.04
CA ILE A 120 0.27 3.58 -15.96
C ILE A 120 -1.02 2.76 -15.79
N VAL A 121 -1.67 2.88 -14.63
CA VAL A 121 -2.98 2.22 -14.39
C VAL A 121 -4.15 3.14 -14.74
N TYR A 122 -3.98 4.45 -14.62
CA TYR A 122 -4.88 5.48 -15.12
C TYR A 122 -4.06 6.60 -15.79
N PRO A 123 -4.51 7.17 -16.90
CA PRO A 123 -5.73 6.86 -17.66
C PRO A 123 -5.64 5.54 -18.42
N GLY A 124 -6.80 5.03 -18.83
CA GLY A 124 -6.89 3.81 -19.65
C GLY A 124 -6.19 3.95 -21.02
N THR A 125 -5.80 2.82 -21.62
CA THR A 125 -4.95 2.75 -22.83
C THR A 125 -5.46 3.58 -24.02
N LYS A 126 -6.79 3.76 -24.16
CA LYS A 126 -7.39 4.62 -25.21
C LYS A 126 -6.94 6.08 -25.17
N TRP A 127 -6.41 6.51 -24.01
CA TRP A 127 -5.93 7.87 -23.78
C TRP A 127 -4.41 8.00 -23.82
N LEU A 128 -3.69 6.88 -23.87
CA LEU A 128 -2.23 6.85 -23.87
C LEU A 128 -1.70 6.98 -25.29
N THR A 129 -1.38 8.22 -25.69
CA THR A 129 -0.57 8.49 -26.89
C THR A 129 0.91 8.48 -26.50
N PRO A 130 1.84 8.28 -27.46
CA PRO A 130 3.27 8.35 -27.18
C PRO A 130 3.70 9.65 -26.46
N GLU A 131 3.11 10.78 -26.87
CA GLU A 131 3.42 12.10 -26.31
C GLU A 131 2.91 12.21 -24.87
N ARG A 132 1.71 11.68 -24.56
CA ARG A 132 1.15 11.67 -23.21
C ARG A 132 1.92 10.75 -22.30
N THR A 133 2.26 9.55 -22.77
CA THR A 133 3.10 8.60 -22.01
C THR A 133 4.46 9.21 -21.69
N ALA A 134 5.10 9.86 -22.67
CA ALA A 134 6.37 10.56 -22.45
C ALA A 134 6.22 11.73 -21.46
N TRP A 135 5.12 12.47 -21.52
CA TRP A 135 4.85 13.54 -20.55
C TRP A 135 4.69 12.98 -19.13
N ILE A 136 3.92 11.90 -18.93
CA ILE A 136 3.76 11.25 -17.62
C ILE A 136 5.12 10.78 -17.09
N ALA A 137 5.92 10.12 -17.92
CA ALA A 137 7.24 9.65 -17.54
C ALA A 137 8.17 10.79 -17.10
N GLN A 138 8.13 11.92 -17.82
CA GLN A 138 8.93 13.11 -17.49
C GLN A 138 8.43 13.78 -16.21
N ASP A 139 7.13 14.02 -16.07
CA ASP A 139 6.52 14.65 -14.90
C ASP A 139 6.81 13.86 -13.63
N PHE A 140 6.68 12.53 -13.69
CA PHE A 140 7.02 11.66 -12.57
C PHE A 140 8.52 11.60 -12.29
N SER A 141 9.36 11.58 -13.32
CA SER A 141 10.83 11.66 -13.18
C SER A 141 11.27 12.96 -12.51
N ASP A 142 10.59 14.07 -12.76
CA ASP A 142 10.92 15.35 -12.14
C ASP A 142 10.59 15.36 -10.62
N PHE A 143 9.50 14.70 -10.23
CA PHE A 143 9.25 14.42 -8.81
C PHE A 143 10.35 13.53 -8.22
N GLU A 144 10.69 12.40 -8.84
CA GLU A 144 11.75 11.51 -8.35
C GLU A 144 13.08 12.24 -8.20
N LYS A 145 13.46 13.08 -9.18
CA LYS A 145 14.68 13.91 -9.11
C LYS A 145 14.68 14.85 -7.93
N SER A 146 13.52 15.40 -7.53
CA SER A 146 13.43 16.27 -6.38
C SER A 146 13.89 15.57 -5.08
N LEU A 147 13.62 14.27 -4.94
CA LEU A 147 14.07 13.46 -3.81
C LEU A 147 15.60 13.29 -3.76
N TYR A 148 16.27 13.30 -4.92
CA TYR A 148 17.72 13.14 -5.06
C TYR A 148 18.47 14.47 -5.14
N SER A 149 17.75 15.58 -5.21
CA SER A 149 18.32 16.92 -5.32
C SER A 149 19.14 17.30 -4.09
N TYR A 150 20.09 18.21 -4.28
CA TYR A 150 20.80 18.87 -3.18
C TYR A 150 19.92 19.91 -2.46
N ASP A 151 18.70 20.13 -2.94
CA ASP A 151 17.68 21.05 -2.40
C ASP A 151 16.43 20.31 -1.93
N TYR A 152 16.50 18.98 -1.69
CA TYR A 152 15.30 18.15 -1.42
C TYR A 152 14.47 18.67 -0.23
N ASP A 153 15.05 19.45 0.66
CA ASP A 153 14.45 20.02 1.87
C ASP A 153 14.39 21.56 1.86
N THR A 154 14.58 22.20 0.70
CA THR A 154 14.68 23.66 0.57
C THR A 154 13.61 24.18 -0.41
N GLU A 155 12.73 25.04 0.08
CA GLU A 155 11.74 25.72 -0.77
C GLU A 155 12.42 26.67 -1.77
N PRO A 156 11.90 26.76 -3.01
CA PRO A 156 10.72 26.09 -3.57
C PRO A 156 11.03 24.74 -4.27
N TYR A 157 12.21 24.17 -4.06
CA TYR A 157 12.67 22.95 -4.75
C TYR A 157 12.44 21.67 -3.95
N ALA A 158 11.95 21.79 -2.73
CA ALA A 158 11.69 20.68 -1.84
C ALA A 158 10.67 19.70 -2.43
N TRP A 159 10.87 18.41 -2.18
CA TRP A 159 10.00 17.36 -2.71
C TRP A 159 8.52 17.52 -2.32
N TRP A 160 8.24 18.07 -1.12
CA TRP A 160 6.85 18.31 -0.65
C TRP A 160 6.11 19.41 -1.40
N GLU A 161 6.77 20.18 -2.26
CA GLU A 161 6.08 21.07 -3.18
C GLU A 161 5.28 20.30 -4.22
N GLN A 162 5.72 19.09 -4.56
CA GLN A 162 5.09 18.21 -5.54
C GLN A 162 4.29 17.07 -4.91
N ALA A 163 4.58 16.69 -3.66
CA ALA A 163 3.97 15.55 -2.98
C ALA A 163 3.24 15.94 -1.69
N ASP A 164 2.18 15.23 -1.37
CA ASP A 164 1.42 15.39 -0.14
C ASP A 164 2.12 14.66 1.01
N MET A 165 2.74 15.41 1.91
CA MET A 165 3.50 14.90 3.05
C MET A 165 2.70 13.91 3.88
N SER A 166 1.44 14.22 4.19
CA SER A 166 0.60 13.37 5.05
C SER A 166 0.31 12.02 4.41
N SER A 167 0.03 12.01 3.11
CA SER A 167 -0.20 10.78 2.36
C SER A 167 1.01 9.84 2.37
N PHE A 168 2.21 10.40 2.19
CA PHE A 168 3.45 9.60 2.24
C PHE A 168 3.78 9.11 3.65
N VAL A 169 3.47 9.92 4.68
CA VAL A 169 3.64 9.57 6.09
C VAL A 169 2.70 8.44 6.49
N ASP A 170 1.41 8.54 6.20
CA ASP A 170 0.42 7.51 6.53
C ASP A 170 0.71 6.19 5.81
N TYR A 171 1.10 6.24 4.52
CA TYR A 171 1.55 5.06 3.79
C TYR A 171 2.76 4.40 4.45
N PHE A 172 3.78 5.20 4.83
CA PHE A 172 4.96 4.68 5.53
C PHE A 172 4.56 3.98 6.82
N ILE A 173 3.77 4.62 7.67
CA ILE A 173 3.40 4.08 8.98
C ILE A 173 2.62 2.77 8.85
N LEU A 174 1.62 2.70 7.97
CA LEU A 174 0.81 1.49 7.79
C LEU A 174 1.65 0.31 7.31
N ASN A 175 2.48 0.52 6.31
CA ASN A 175 3.32 -0.54 5.76
C ASN A 175 4.46 -0.92 6.70
N GLU A 176 5.04 0.05 7.40
CA GLU A 176 6.11 -0.20 8.39
C GLU A 176 5.56 -0.93 9.61
N PHE A 177 4.42 -0.49 10.17
CA PHE A 177 3.80 -1.16 11.31
C PHE A 177 3.47 -2.62 11.01
N THR A 178 3.01 -2.91 9.82
CA THR A 178 2.62 -4.26 9.39
C THR A 178 3.77 -5.11 8.86
N CYS A 179 4.97 -4.53 8.70
CA CYS A 179 6.08 -5.16 7.99
C CYS A 179 5.62 -5.71 6.63
N ASN A 180 4.91 -4.88 5.86
CA ASN A 180 4.45 -5.27 4.54
C ASN A 180 5.61 -5.27 3.55
N TYR A 181 6.21 -6.43 3.33
CA TYR A 181 7.47 -6.58 2.62
C TYR A 181 7.46 -6.06 1.19
N ASP A 182 6.37 -6.26 0.49
CA ASP A 182 6.25 -5.87 -0.91
C ASP A 182 6.11 -4.33 -1.08
N ALA A 183 5.72 -3.61 -0.04
CA ALA A 183 5.52 -2.17 -0.11
C ALA A 183 6.79 -1.41 -0.51
N GLY A 184 6.65 -0.48 -1.44
CA GLY A 184 7.76 0.30 -1.99
C GLY A 184 8.58 -0.42 -3.09
N TRP A 185 8.36 -1.74 -3.30
CA TRP A 185 8.98 -2.54 -4.36
C TRP A 185 7.98 -3.08 -5.35
N LEU A 186 6.90 -3.64 -4.85
CA LEU A 186 5.81 -4.27 -5.60
C LEU A 186 4.49 -3.73 -5.05
N SER A 187 3.41 -3.93 -5.78
CA SER A 187 2.06 -3.58 -5.32
C SER A 187 1.96 -2.16 -4.77
N THR A 188 2.79 -1.24 -5.29
CA THR A 188 2.91 0.14 -4.81
C THR A 188 2.25 1.09 -5.78
N TYR A 189 1.26 1.83 -5.30
CA TYR A 189 0.49 2.76 -6.10
C TYR A 189 0.74 4.20 -5.66
N ILE A 190 0.91 5.07 -6.65
CA ILE A 190 1.03 6.52 -6.49
C ILE A 190 0.15 7.20 -7.54
N TYR A 191 -0.51 8.27 -7.16
CA TYR A 191 -1.40 8.98 -8.08
C TYR A 191 -1.29 10.49 -7.91
N ARG A 192 -1.69 11.20 -8.96
CA ARG A 192 -1.68 12.66 -8.99
C ARG A 192 -2.80 13.18 -9.87
N ASP A 193 -3.58 14.12 -9.38
CA ASP A 193 -4.42 14.97 -10.25
C ASP A 193 -3.53 15.96 -10.99
N VAL A 194 -3.92 16.35 -12.19
CA VAL A 194 -3.16 17.24 -13.11
C VAL A 194 -2.71 18.55 -12.45
N ARG A 195 -3.41 19.01 -11.42
CA ARG A 195 -3.11 20.22 -10.64
C ARG A 195 -2.81 19.93 -9.17
N GLY A 196 -2.72 18.66 -8.82
CA GLY A 196 -2.55 18.22 -7.44
C GLY A 196 -1.12 17.80 -7.12
N LYS A 197 -0.95 17.38 -5.88
CA LYS A 197 0.27 16.77 -5.37
C LYS A 197 0.18 15.24 -5.51
N TYR A 198 1.34 14.59 -5.60
CA TYR A 198 1.41 13.13 -5.54
C TYR A 198 0.90 12.61 -4.21
N LYS A 199 0.15 11.53 -4.27
CA LYS A 199 -0.37 10.80 -3.10
C LYS A 199 -0.16 9.30 -3.28
N MET A 200 0.07 8.63 -2.16
CA MET A 200 0.22 7.17 -2.12
C MET A 200 -1.15 6.50 -1.92
N CYS A 201 -1.26 5.27 -2.40
CA CYS A 201 -2.38 4.40 -2.09
C CYS A 201 -1.87 3.04 -1.63
N ILE A 202 -2.47 2.49 -0.58
CA ILE A 202 -2.14 1.15 -0.08
C ILE A 202 -2.67 0.07 -1.02
N TRP A 203 -1.97 -1.06 -1.07
CA TRP A 203 -2.39 -2.25 -1.78
C TRP A 203 -1.70 -3.48 -1.22
N ASP A 204 -2.40 -4.64 -1.25
CA ASP A 204 -1.88 -5.98 -1.00
C ASP A 204 -1.18 -6.20 0.36
N PHE A 205 -1.99 -6.34 1.40
CA PHE A 205 -1.53 -6.65 2.76
C PHE A 205 -1.57 -8.16 3.08
N ASN A 206 -1.73 -9.03 2.10
CA ASN A 206 -1.83 -10.47 2.32
C ASN A 206 -0.58 -11.05 2.99
N SER A 207 0.57 -10.47 2.71
CA SER A 207 1.88 -10.85 3.25
C SER A 207 2.28 -10.10 4.52
N ALA A 208 1.46 -9.15 4.97
CA ALA A 208 1.70 -8.32 6.15
C ALA A 208 1.57 -9.11 7.45
N CYS A 209 2.06 -8.54 8.55
CA CYS A 209 2.00 -9.12 9.89
C CYS A 209 2.58 -10.54 9.94
N ASP A 210 3.83 -10.67 9.50
CA ASP A 210 4.61 -11.92 9.47
C ASP A 210 3.99 -13.06 8.64
N ASN A 211 3.23 -12.72 7.59
CA ASN A 211 2.62 -13.72 6.69
C ASN A 211 3.37 -13.88 5.35
N TYR A 212 4.65 -13.58 5.30
CA TYR A 212 5.49 -13.77 4.12
C TYR A 212 6.22 -15.12 4.16
N SER A 213 6.50 -15.72 3.01
CA SER A 213 7.09 -17.07 2.90
C SER A 213 8.43 -17.22 3.64
N HIS A 214 9.24 -16.17 3.68
CA HIS A 214 10.47 -16.12 4.46
C HIS A 214 10.31 -15.18 5.65
N PRO A 215 11.11 -15.33 6.75
CA PRO A 215 11.11 -14.36 7.82
C PRO A 215 11.71 -13.06 7.28
N VAL A 216 10.85 -12.14 6.90
CA VAL A 216 11.23 -10.89 6.29
C VAL A 216 11.37 -9.81 7.32
N ALA A 217 10.50 -9.87 8.30
CA ALA A 217 10.51 -8.95 9.37
C ALA A 217 10.26 -9.70 10.65
N GLU A 218 11.29 -9.86 11.42
CA GLU A 218 11.09 -9.90 12.85
C GLU A 218 10.41 -8.60 13.25
N PRO A 219 9.52 -8.56 14.26
CA PRO A 219 8.86 -7.32 14.68
C PRO A 219 9.82 -6.18 15.06
N GLN A 220 11.12 -6.40 14.99
CA GLN A 220 12.20 -5.64 15.60
C GLN A 220 13.12 -4.91 14.61
N HIS A 221 12.66 -4.55 13.41
CA HIS A 221 13.43 -3.67 12.53
C HIS A 221 12.51 -2.81 11.66
N PHE A 222 13.09 -1.83 10.95
CA PHE A 222 12.38 -1.02 9.96
C PHE A 222 12.63 -1.58 8.57
N GLU A 223 11.56 -1.76 7.79
CA GLU A 223 11.59 -2.38 6.46
C GLU A 223 11.55 -1.36 5.32
N LEU A 224 10.57 -0.46 5.36
CA LEU A 224 10.24 0.41 4.23
C LEU A 224 11.31 1.49 3.95
N GLN A 225 12.08 1.86 4.95
CA GLN A 225 13.13 2.87 4.82
C GLN A 225 14.21 2.53 3.78
N TYR A 226 14.32 1.25 3.37
CA TYR A 226 15.28 0.81 2.35
C TYR A 226 14.73 0.90 0.94
N ASN A 227 13.45 1.16 0.78
CA ASN A 227 12.76 1.02 -0.49
C ASN A 227 12.72 2.34 -1.25
N VAL A 228 13.12 2.30 -2.49
CA VAL A 228 13.05 3.30 -3.56
C VAL A 228 12.92 4.76 -3.06
N TRP A 229 11.71 5.30 -3.11
CA TRP A 229 11.46 6.70 -2.72
C TRP A 229 11.60 6.91 -1.22
N TYR A 230 11.22 5.94 -0.40
CA TYR A 230 11.29 6.03 1.06
C TYR A 230 12.71 6.01 1.60
N TYR A 231 13.66 5.40 0.87
CA TYR A 231 15.09 5.53 1.19
C TYR A 231 15.54 6.99 1.12
N MET A 232 15.06 7.75 0.11
CA MET A 232 15.39 9.17 -0.02
C MET A 232 14.61 10.03 0.97
N LEU A 233 13.32 9.76 1.17
CA LEU A 233 12.48 10.46 2.13
C LEU A 233 12.99 10.33 3.57
N SER A 234 13.57 9.20 3.93
CA SER A 234 14.15 8.97 5.26
C SER A 234 15.33 9.88 5.58
N LYS A 235 15.92 10.57 4.59
CA LYS A 235 16.96 11.57 4.79
C LYS A 235 16.41 12.93 5.20
N ASP A 236 15.15 13.19 4.96
CA ASP A 236 14.53 14.48 5.27
C ASP A 236 14.04 14.51 6.72
N GLU A 237 14.61 15.42 7.53
CA GLU A 237 14.23 15.62 8.93
C GLU A 237 12.75 15.97 9.08
N LYS A 238 12.18 16.75 8.15
CA LYS A 238 10.78 17.16 8.18
C LYS A 238 9.86 15.93 7.99
N PHE A 239 10.22 15.04 7.06
CA PHE A 239 9.51 13.78 6.85
C PHE A 239 9.61 12.86 8.07
N ILE A 240 10.80 12.63 8.58
CA ILE A 240 11.01 11.74 9.74
C ILE A 240 10.30 12.27 10.99
N ASN A 241 10.35 13.57 11.24
CA ASN A 241 9.60 14.17 12.36
C ASN A 241 8.09 13.97 12.18
N ALA A 242 7.56 14.19 10.97
CA ALA A 242 6.14 13.97 10.68
C ALA A 242 5.74 12.49 10.87
N VAL A 243 6.58 11.53 10.44
CA VAL A 243 6.36 10.09 10.68
C VAL A 243 6.29 9.78 12.18
N ILE A 244 7.25 10.28 12.97
CA ILE A 244 7.32 9.99 14.41
C ILE A 244 6.10 10.57 15.14
N ASP A 245 5.76 11.83 14.86
CA ASP A 245 4.64 12.51 15.50
C ASP A 245 3.31 11.84 15.13
N ARG A 246 3.12 11.54 13.84
CA ARG A 246 1.91 10.86 13.35
C ARG A 246 1.78 9.43 13.87
N TYR A 247 2.89 8.68 13.92
CA TYR A 247 2.88 7.34 14.52
C TYR A 247 2.41 7.39 15.97
N ARG A 248 2.95 8.29 16.78
CA ARG A 248 2.56 8.46 18.19
C ARG A 248 1.10 8.83 18.36
N GLU A 249 0.57 9.66 17.47
CA GLU A 249 -0.86 9.97 17.43
C GLU A 249 -1.70 8.72 17.15
N LEU A 250 -1.37 7.99 16.08
CA LEU A 250 -2.10 6.78 15.66
C LEU A 250 -2.02 5.66 16.71
N ARG A 251 -0.91 5.55 17.45
CA ARG A 251 -0.74 4.58 18.54
C ARG A 251 -1.67 4.82 19.73
N GLN A 252 -2.18 6.03 19.89
CA GLN A 252 -3.19 6.34 20.92
C GLN A 252 -4.63 6.05 20.44
N GLY A 253 -4.82 5.63 19.20
CA GLY A 253 -6.11 5.38 18.58
C GLY A 253 -6.10 4.11 17.75
N ILE A 254 -6.17 4.29 16.45
CA ILE A 254 -6.39 3.21 15.46
C ILE A 254 -5.29 2.14 15.42
N LEU A 255 -4.07 2.47 15.82
CA LEU A 255 -2.96 1.51 15.94
C LEU A 255 -2.68 1.08 17.39
N SER A 256 -3.54 1.41 18.36
CA SER A 256 -3.38 0.91 19.73
C SER A 256 -3.63 -0.60 19.79
N ASP A 257 -3.01 -1.26 20.75
CA ASP A 257 -3.17 -2.71 20.96
C ASP A 257 -4.64 -3.06 21.21
N GLU A 258 -5.32 -2.23 22.01
CA GLU A 258 -6.74 -2.41 22.32
C GLU A 258 -7.60 -2.32 21.06
N TYR A 259 -7.41 -1.28 20.26
CA TYR A 259 -8.20 -1.07 19.03
C TYR A 259 -7.96 -2.21 18.03
N LEU A 260 -6.71 -2.55 17.76
CA LEU A 260 -6.36 -3.59 16.78
C LEU A 260 -6.88 -4.97 17.22
N CYS A 261 -6.71 -5.32 18.50
CA CYS A 261 -7.21 -6.59 19.01
C CYS A 261 -8.73 -6.67 18.99
N ALA A 262 -9.43 -5.60 19.37
CA ALA A 262 -10.88 -5.53 19.30
C ALA A 262 -11.37 -5.65 17.86
N TYR A 263 -10.76 -4.91 16.91
CA TYR A 263 -11.11 -4.98 15.49
C TYR A 263 -10.97 -6.42 14.93
N ILE A 264 -9.86 -7.09 15.25
CA ILE A 264 -9.62 -8.48 14.80
C ILE A 264 -10.70 -9.41 15.38
N ASP A 265 -11.04 -9.27 16.67
CA ASP A 265 -12.06 -10.08 17.32
C ASP A 265 -13.44 -9.84 16.72
N ASP A 266 -13.83 -8.58 16.52
CA ASP A 266 -15.12 -8.19 15.97
C ASP A 266 -15.30 -8.72 14.53
N VAL A 267 -14.30 -8.57 13.68
CA VAL A 267 -14.36 -9.07 12.30
C VAL A 267 -14.37 -10.59 12.27
N THR A 268 -13.58 -11.24 13.10
CA THR A 268 -13.57 -12.72 13.22
C THR A 268 -14.91 -13.24 13.70
N ALA A 269 -15.50 -12.61 14.70
CA ALA A 269 -16.83 -12.96 15.20
C ALA A 269 -17.92 -12.72 14.15
N TRP A 270 -17.82 -11.62 13.39
CA TRP A 270 -18.76 -11.31 12.32
C TRP A 270 -18.70 -12.31 11.17
N LEU A 271 -17.53 -12.82 10.80
CA LEU A 271 -17.38 -13.86 9.78
C LEU A 271 -18.06 -15.17 10.20
N GLY A 272 -18.04 -15.51 11.48
CA GLY A 272 -18.77 -16.65 12.05
C GLY A 272 -18.59 -17.94 11.23
N ASP A 273 -19.71 -18.58 10.88
CA ASP A 273 -19.74 -19.85 10.14
C ASP A 273 -19.13 -19.79 8.72
N ALA A 274 -18.93 -18.59 8.16
CA ALA A 274 -18.26 -18.44 6.87
C ALA A 274 -16.81 -18.94 6.93
N VAL A 275 -16.15 -18.85 8.09
CA VAL A 275 -14.80 -19.39 8.32
C VAL A 275 -14.80 -20.90 8.17
N GLU A 276 -15.75 -21.61 8.78
CA GLU A 276 -15.88 -23.07 8.67
C GLU A 276 -16.19 -23.49 7.24
N ARG A 277 -17.12 -22.79 6.58
CA ARG A 277 -17.42 -23.05 5.16
C ARG A 277 -16.20 -22.84 4.27
N ASN A 278 -15.42 -21.78 4.49
CA ASN A 278 -14.20 -21.56 3.74
C ASN A 278 -13.21 -22.71 3.89
N PHE A 279 -12.94 -23.14 5.12
CA PHE A 279 -12.01 -24.23 5.36
C PHE A 279 -12.57 -25.62 5.05
N SER A 280 -13.89 -25.77 4.78
CA SER A 280 -14.41 -27.01 4.18
C SER A 280 -13.86 -27.25 2.77
N VAL A 281 -13.49 -26.19 2.05
CA VAL A 281 -12.87 -26.24 0.71
C VAL A 281 -11.35 -26.10 0.80
N TRP A 282 -10.85 -25.15 1.62
CA TRP A 282 -9.45 -24.78 1.70
C TRP A 282 -8.74 -25.31 2.95
N GLY A 283 -9.37 -26.22 3.70
CA GLY A 283 -8.83 -26.75 4.97
C GLY A 283 -7.44 -27.38 4.85
N TYR A 284 -7.11 -27.96 3.70
CA TYR A 284 -5.78 -28.50 3.45
C TYR A 284 -4.67 -27.43 3.54
N THR A 285 -4.98 -26.16 3.43
CA THR A 285 -4.01 -25.07 3.62
C THR A 285 -3.55 -24.96 5.07
N LEU A 286 -4.41 -25.33 6.04
CA LEU A 286 -4.07 -25.35 7.46
C LEU A 286 -3.05 -26.43 7.81
N GLU A 287 -2.97 -27.48 6.99
CA GLU A 287 -2.03 -28.61 7.17
C GLU A 287 -0.65 -28.33 6.53
N LYS A 288 -0.56 -27.27 5.71
CA LYS A 288 0.68 -26.94 4.98
C LYS A 288 1.53 -25.92 5.72
N ASP A 289 2.84 -26.19 5.74
CA ASP A 289 3.87 -25.23 6.12
C ASP A 289 4.24 -24.37 4.91
N MET A 290 3.53 -23.23 4.75
CA MET A 290 3.76 -22.27 3.68
C MET A 290 4.77 -21.19 4.04
N LEU A 291 5.06 -21.04 5.32
CA LEU A 291 6.03 -20.08 5.86
C LEU A 291 7.25 -20.80 6.40
N SER A 292 8.44 -20.22 6.20
CA SER A 292 9.71 -20.73 6.75
C SER A 292 10.21 -19.79 7.86
N PRO A 293 10.72 -20.29 8.99
CA PRO A 293 10.71 -21.67 9.41
C PRO A 293 9.33 -22.21 9.80
N ALA A 294 9.19 -23.55 9.86
CA ALA A 294 7.91 -24.24 10.03
C ALA A 294 7.08 -23.78 11.23
N TRP A 295 7.70 -23.40 12.34
CA TRP A 295 7.00 -22.94 13.55
C TRP A 295 6.16 -21.67 13.34
N ARG A 296 6.37 -20.92 12.27
CA ARG A 296 5.56 -19.73 11.91
C ARG A 296 4.18 -20.09 11.34
N ASN A 297 3.93 -21.35 11.01
CA ASN A 297 2.70 -21.77 10.36
C ASN A 297 1.61 -22.12 11.39
N PRO A 298 0.54 -21.33 11.51
CA PRO A 298 -0.60 -21.74 12.31
C PRO A 298 -1.37 -22.86 11.60
N HIS A 299 -1.81 -23.86 12.37
CA HIS A 299 -2.56 -25.03 11.87
C HIS A 299 -4.06 -24.97 12.18
N SER A 300 -4.54 -23.79 12.57
CA SER A 300 -5.97 -23.49 12.71
C SER A 300 -6.23 -22.01 12.49
N HIS A 301 -7.47 -21.67 12.16
CA HIS A 301 -7.89 -20.26 12.04
C HIS A 301 -7.67 -19.50 13.38
N ALA A 302 -8.09 -20.09 14.50
CA ALA A 302 -7.92 -19.48 15.82
C ALA A 302 -6.43 -19.22 16.15
N ALA A 303 -5.52 -20.15 15.80
CA ALA A 303 -4.10 -19.96 15.98
C ALA A 303 -3.55 -18.85 15.07
N ALA A 304 -4.05 -18.73 13.85
CA ALA A 304 -3.67 -17.66 12.92
C ALA A 304 -4.10 -16.28 13.44
N VAL A 305 -5.33 -16.17 13.94
CA VAL A 305 -5.85 -14.94 14.57
C VAL A 305 -5.03 -14.55 15.79
N ALA A 306 -4.74 -15.51 16.67
CA ALA A 306 -3.91 -15.26 17.85
C ALA A 306 -2.48 -14.81 17.48
N GLN A 307 -1.91 -15.38 16.42
CA GLN A 307 -0.58 -15.01 15.90
C GLN A 307 -0.59 -13.57 15.37
N MET A 308 -1.59 -13.18 14.59
CA MET A 308 -1.71 -11.81 14.09
C MET A 308 -1.87 -10.79 15.21
N LYS A 309 -2.69 -11.05 16.22
CA LYS A 309 -2.84 -10.18 17.40
C LYS A 309 -1.51 -10.03 18.14
N ARG A 310 -0.81 -11.12 18.40
CA ARG A 310 0.50 -11.11 19.05
C ARG A 310 1.51 -10.28 18.25
N PHE A 311 1.55 -10.44 16.92
CA PHE A 311 2.40 -9.62 16.05
C PHE A 311 2.11 -8.12 16.23
N CYS A 312 0.84 -7.71 16.18
CA CYS A 312 0.47 -6.30 16.34
C CYS A 312 0.93 -5.73 17.67
N ILE A 313 0.77 -6.48 18.78
CA ILE A 313 1.20 -6.07 20.12
C ILE A 313 2.73 -5.95 20.19
N GLU A 314 3.45 -6.99 19.77
CA GLU A 314 4.92 -7.01 19.80
C GLU A 314 5.52 -5.93 18.89
N ARG A 315 4.94 -5.72 17.71
CA ARG A 315 5.37 -4.69 16.78
C ARG A 315 5.12 -3.28 17.33
N GLY A 316 3.93 -3.05 17.88
CA GLY A 316 3.60 -1.79 18.52
C GLY A 316 4.55 -1.45 19.64
N ALA A 317 4.79 -2.39 20.55
CA ALA A 317 5.72 -2.22 21.68
C ALA A 317 7.14 -1.89 21.20
N TRP A 318 7.64 -2.63 20.19
CA TRP A 318 8.97 -2.37 19.64
C TRP A 318 9.06 -0.99 18.96
N MET A 319 8.07 -0.62 18.17
CA MET A 319 8.07 0.69 17.50
C MET A 319 7.92 1.84 18.50
N ASP A 320 7.15 1.68 19.58
CA ASP A 320 7.03 2.67 20.65
C ASP A 320 8.40 3.00 21.29
N GLU A 321 9.25 1.99 21.44
CA GLU A 321 10.59 2.14 22.00
C GLU A 321 11.62 2.65 20.97
N ASN A 322 11.42 2.36 19.68
CA ASN A 322 12.48 2.49 18.68
C ASN A 322 12.19 3.50 17.55
N ILE A 323 10.98 4.09 17.48
CA ILE A 323 10.62 4.97 16.35
C ILE A 323 11.59 6.17 16.17
N ASP A 324 12.14 6.67 17.26
CA ASP A 324 13.12 7.77 17.21
C ASP A 324 14.47 7.39 16.56
N ILE A 325 14.76 6.09 16.41
CA ILE A 325 15.96 5.63 15.71
C ILE A 325 15.96 6.08 14.24
N LEU A 326 14.78 6.30 13.65
CA LEU A 326 14.67 6.80 12.28
C LEU A 326 15.38 8.14 12.09
N ARG A 327 15.55 8.96 13.14
CA ARG A 327 16.28 10.24 13.10
C ARG A 327 17.75 10.08 12.70
N GLN A 328 18.35 8.91 12.93
CA GLN A 328 19.76 8.67 12.56
C GLN A 328 20.02 8.74 11.05
N TYR A 329 18.96 8.55 10.23
CA TYR A 329 19.08 8.59 8.77
C TYR A 329 18.89 9.98 8.19
N SER A 330 18.29 10.90 8.98
CA SER A 330 17.96 12.23 8.51
C SER A 330 19.13 13.21 8.66
N HIS A 331 19.23 14.11 7.71
CA HIS A 331 20.24 15.15 7.69
C HIS A 331 19.81 16.29 6.76
N GLU A 332 20.30 17.48 6.99
CA GLU A 332 20.07 18.59 6.06
C GLU A 332 20.65 18.30 4.68
N SER A 333 19.96 18.79 3.64
CA SER A 333 20.46 18.71 2.28
C SER A 333 21.77 19.50 2.14
N LYS A 334 22.54 19.18 1.10
CA LYS A 334 23.84 19.77 0.89
C LYS A 334 23.76 21.30 0.72
N ASN A 335 22.77 21.77 -0.04
CA ASN A 335 22.63 23.21 -0.28
C ASN A 335 22.13 23.94 0.97
N LYS A 336 21.17 23.39 1.70
CA LYS A 336 20.69 23.94 2.96
C LYS A 336 21.83 24.10 3.97
N LYS A 337 22.70 23.07 4.07
CA LYS A 337 23.83 23.07 5.00
C LYS A 337 24.88 24.11 4.68
N PHE A 338 25.12 24.44 3.40
CA PHE A 338 26.22 25.30 2.98
C PHE A 338 25.81 26.71 2.51
N ASN A 339 24.50 26.97 2.37
CA ASN A 339 24.00 28.28 1.95
C ASN A 339 23.47 29.13 3.11
N HIS A 340 23.92 28.89 4.33
CA HIS A 340 23.66 29.71 5.52
C HIS A 340 24.73 30.75 5.75
#